data_3a7659dc881ff7f65e7e2ee04567e969
#
_entry.id   3a7659dc881ff7f65e7e2ee04567e969
#
_cell.length_a   1.000
_cell.length_b   1.000
_cell.length_c   1.000
_cell.angle_alpha   90.00
_cell.angle_beta   90.00
_cell.angle_gamma   90.00
#
_symmetry.space_group_name_H-M   'P 1'
#
loop_
_entity.id
_entity.type
_entity.pdbx_description
1 polymer ?
#
loop_
_entity_poly.entity_id
_entity_poly.type
_entity_poly.pdbx_seq_one_letter_code
_entity_poly.pdbx_strand_id
1 'polypeptide(L)'
;MKRHNLLLCMLLCIAQIVMAQTEKKPTLMILPSDHWCSARYFTTNFDNFGKTIVINDFQSAFREDSELSMVVSKIGELMANYGYMVKDYSQEMAAINDRQVENEVTMSKMGSMISETPLDMLRRRAKYDIEIRIDWDVNKDVVGKKKVEGKSVNFTLQAIDTYTSKVVATSSGVSEASTEIVPRILEGAVAANMENFNDQLTRYFDNLQKNGREITFIIQTWDSGMIDLEEEFDGDELIDVIQDWMFENTVDGVFNLSDATETRALFEQVRIPFFNEKGRAMDARSFATQLRKHLANTYMIESKVLTRGLGEVILVLGEK
;
A
#
# COMPACT_ATOMS: atom_id res chain seq x y z
N MET A 1 -26.40 49.41 8.69
CA MET A 1 -26.26 48.17 9.51
C MET A 1 -26.82 46.90 8.86
N LYS A 2 -28.03 46.86 8.26
CA LYS A 2 -28.58 45.63 7.66
C LYS A 2 -27.81 45.06 6.45
N ARG A 3 -27.16 45.87 5.62
CA ARG A 3 -26.40 45.43 4.43
C ARG A 3 -25.04 44.81 4.82
N HIS A 4 -24.39 45.23 5.90
CA HIS A 4 -23.11 44.66 6.35
C HIS A 4 -23.30 43.29 6.98
N ASN A 5 -24.41 43.07 7.71
CA ASN A 5 -24.71 41.75 8.29
C ASN A 5 -25.07 40.71 7.22
N LEU A 6 -25.69 41.10 6.08
CA LEU A 6 -26.00 40.22 4.98
C LEU A 6 -24.74 39.74 4.25
N LEU A 7 -23.77 40.66 4.04
CA LEU A 7 -22.47 40.35 3.43
C LEU A 7 -21.62 39.43 4.33
N LEU A 8 -21.65 39.65 5.64
CA LEU A 8 -20.94 38.82 6.62
C LEU A 8 -21.52 37.40 6.68
N CYS A 9 -22.84 37.25 6.64
CA CYS A 9 -23.48 35.93 6.57
C CYS A 9 -23.21 35.20 5.26
N MET A 10 -23.13 35.92 4.12
CA MET A 10 -22.79 35.33 2.84
C MET A 10 -21.32 34.86 2.77
N LEU A 11 -20.39 35.62 3.37
CA LEU A 11 -18.99 35.21 3.51
C LEU A 11 -18.82 33.98 4.44
N LEU A 12 -19.56 33.88 5.52
CA LEU A 12 -19.57 32.74 6.43
C LEU A 12 -20.14 31.48 5.77
N CYS A 13 -21.16 31.59 4.93
CA CYS A 13 -21.70 30.46 4.17
C CYS A 13 -20.75 29.96 3.08
N ILE A 14 -19.97 30.86 2.44
CA ILE A 14 -18.98 30.46 1.43
C ILE A 14 -17.78 29.75 2.09
N ALA A 15 -17.41 30.13 3.32
CA ALA A 15 -16.33 29.46 4.07
C ALA A 15 -16.69 28.03 4.50
N GLN A 16 -17.96 27.71 4.65
CA GLN A 16 -18.41 26.34 5.00
C GLN A 16 -18.47 25.40 3.77
N ILE A 17 -18.55 25.91 2.55
CA ILE A 17 -18.61 25.09 1.33
C ILE A 17 -17.22 24.53 0.96
N VAL A 18 -16.13 25.14 1.43
CA VAL A 18 -14.76 24.71 1.13
C VAL A 18 -14.31 23.49 1.97
N MET A 19 -15.05 23.13 3.04
CA MET A 19 -14.69 22.03 3.95
C MET A 19 -15.36 20.69 3.66
N ALA A 20 -16.14 20.57 2.60
CA ALA A 20 -16.70 19.28 2.17
C ALA A 20 -15.80 18.62 1.10
N GLN A 21 -14.49 18.49 1.37
CA GLN A 21 -13.75 17.41 0.76
C GLN A 21 -14.28 16.13 1.41
N THR A 22 -15.10 15.39 0.68
CA THR A 22 -15.49 14.02 1.05
C THR A 22 -14.22 13.27 1.40
N GLU A 23 -14.09 12.88 2.68
CA GLU A 23 -13.00 12.02 3.15
C GLU A 23 -12.92 10.81 2.23
N LYS A 24 -11.89 10.78 1.39
CA LYS A 24 -11.68 9.67 0.47
C LYS A 24 -11.18 8.50 1.31
N LYS A 25 -12.04 7.53 1.55
CA LYS A 25 -11.65 6.28 2.19
C LYS A 25 -10.60 5.55 1.35
N PRO A 26 -9.69 4.78 1.99
CA PRO A 26 -8.69 3.99 1.28
C PRO A 26 -9.34 2.96 0.35
N THR A 27 -8.63 2.67 -0.72
CA THR A 27 -8.96 1.56 -1.62
C THR A 27 -8.39 0.28 -1.06
N LEU A 28 -9.18 -0.78 -1.00
CA LEU A 28 -8.82 -2.05 -0.40
C LEU A 28 -8.64 -3.14 -1.45
N MET A 29 -7.82 -4.14 -1.14
CA MET A 29 -7.78 -5.45 -1.81
C MET A 29 -7.80 -6.55 -0.75
N ILE A 30 -8.57 -7.60 -0.98
CA ILE A 30 -8.70 -8.72 -0.03
C ILE A 30 -8.01 -9.93 -0.63
N LEU A 31 -7.08 -10.51 0.14
CA LEU A 31 -6.26 -11.66 -0.24
C LEU A 31 -6.26 -12.70 0.90
N PRO A 32 -6.02 -13.97 0.62
CA PRO A 32 -5.74 -14.94 1.67
C PRO A 32 -4.42 -14.64 2.36
N SER A 33 -4.28 -15.07 3.62
CA SER A 33 -3.04 -14.92 4.37
C SER A 33 -1.92 -15.83 3.83
N ASP A 34 -0.69 -15.53 4.23
CA ASP A 34 0.47 -16.38 3.91
C ASP A 34 0.32 -17.77 4.53
N HIS A 35 -0.20 -17.85 5.76
CA HIS A 35 -0.49 -19.11 6.43
C HIS A 35 -1.57 -19.91 5.69
N TRP A 36 -2.67 -19.27 5.30
CA TRP A 36 -3.74 -19.90 4.55
C TRP A 36 -3.25 -20.49 3.22
N CYS A 37 -2.42 -19.74 2.49
CA CYS A 37 -1.81 -20.19 1.22
C CYS A 37 -0.85 -21.37 1.47
N SER A 38 0.03 -21.25 2.45
CA SER A 38 1.02 -22.29 2.75
C SER A 38 0.38 -23.59 3.22
N ALA A 39 -0.64 -23.52 4.07
CA ALA A 39 -1.37 -24.68 4.59
C ALA A 39 -2.14 -25.44 3.50
N ARG A 40 -2.44 -24.78 2.35
CA ARG A 40 -3.16 -25.36 1.21
C ARG A 40 -2.29 -25.54 -0.02
N TYR A 41 -0.96 -25.38 0.11
CA TYR A 41 0.04 -25.55 -0.95
C TYR A 41 -0.11 -24.56 -2.12
N PHE A 42 -0.74 -23.40 -1.89
CA PHE A 42 -0.79 -22.31 -2.86
C PHE A 42 0.45 -21.42 -2.74
N THR A 43 1.60 -22.01 -3.00
CA THR A 43 2.91 -21.35 -2.99
C THR A 43 3.70 -21.72 -4.23
N THR A 44 4.58 -20.84 -4.68
CA THR A 44 5.45 -21.06 -5.84
C THR A 44 6.85 -20.51 -5.56
N ASN A 45 7.83 -20.98 -6.33
CA ASN A 45 9.20 -20.50 -6.29
C ASN A 45 9.35 -19.25 -7.18
N PHE A 46 10.00 -18.23 -6.66
CA PHE A 46 10.33 -17.01 -7.37
C PHE A 46 11.86 -16.81 -7.37
N ASP A 47 12.44 -16.56 -8.54
CA ASP A 47 13.87 -16.23 -8.66
C ASP A 47 14.07 -14.73 -8.41
N ASN A 48 14.77 -14.43 -7.34
CA ASN A 48 15.16 -13.08 -6.98
C ASN A 48 16.69 -12.93 -7.18
N PHE A 49 17.11 -12.62 -8.40
CA PHE A 49 18.51 -12.49 -8.80
C PHE A 49 19.38 -13.70 -8.39
N GLY A 50 18.95 -14.92 -8.75
CA GLY A 50 19.66 -16.17 -8.45
C GLY A 50 19.43 -16.71 -7.04
N LYS A 51 18.64 -16.03 -6.21
CA LYS A 51 18.16 -16.53 -4.92
C LYS A 51 16.69 -16.94 -5.04
N THR A 52 16.42 -18.22 -4.95
CA THR A 52 15.05 -18.74 -4.94
C THR A 52 14.36 -18.43 -3.61
N ILE A 53 13.22 -17.78 -3.65
CA ILE A 53 12.33 -17.55 -2.50
C ILE A 53 10.96 -18.16 -2.77
N VAL A 54 10.28 -18.60 -1.70
CA VAL A 54 8.91 -19.12 -1.79
C VAL A 54 7.95 -17.94 -1.60
N ILE A 55 7.00 -17.79 -2.51
CA ILE A 55 5.96 -16.76 -2.48
C ILE A 55 4.58 -17.38 -2.62
N ASN A 56 3.53 -16.66 -2.25
CA ASN A 56 2.15 -17.09 -2.44
C ASN A 56 1.76 -17.11 -3.90
N ASP A 57 1.06 -18.16 -4.31
CA ASP A 57 0.43 -18.28 -5.62
C ASP A 57 -1.06 -17.94 -5.51
N PHE A 58 -1.35 -16.64 -5.42
CA PHE A 58 -2.73 -16.17 -5.37
C PHE A 58 -3.52 -16.52 -6.62
N GLN A 59 -2.87 -16.60 -7.78
CA GLN A 59 -3.54 -16.91 -9.02
C GLN A 59 -4.13 -18.33 -8.99
N SER A 60 -3.35 -19.31 -8.56
CA SER A 60 -3.84 -20.67 -8.37
C SER A 60 -4.86 -20.75 -7.23
N ALA A 61 -4.65 -20.05 -6.12
CA ALA A 61 -5.59 -20.01 -5.00
C ALA A 61 -6.99 -19.57 -5.44
N PHE A 62 -7.09 -18.43 -6.13
CA PHE A 62 -8.40 -17.91 -6.61
C PHE A 62 -9.02 -18.75 -7.74
N ARG A 63 -8.21 -19.44 -8.56
CA ARG A 63 -8.69 -20.28 -9.64
C ARG A 63 -9.21 -21.63 -9.14
N GLU A 64 -8.57 -22.22 -8.14
CA GLU A 64 -8.79 -23.61 -7.74
C GLU A 64 -9.67 -23.76 -6.49
N ASP A 65 -9.68 -22.73 -5.62
CA ASP A 65 -10.49 -22.72 -4.40
C ASP A 65 -11.71 -21.79 -4.55
N SER A 66 -12.87 -22.41 -4.83
CA SER A 66 -14.13 -21.67 -4.95
C SER A 66 -14.64 -21.12 -3.62
N GLU A 67 -14.27 -21.73 -2.49
CA GLU A 67 -14.62 -21.25 -1.14
C GLU A 67 -13.90 -19.93 -0.85
N LEU A 68 -12.62 -19.82 -1.21
CA LEU A 68 -11.86 -18.57 -1.11
C LEU A 68 -12.55 -17.42 -1.84
N SER A 69 -12.95 -17.64 -3.09
CA SER A 69 -13.62 -16.62 -3.90
C SER A 69 -14.92 -16.13 -3.25
N MET A 70 -15.71 -17.05 -2.66
CA MET A 70 -16.92 -16.69 -1.94
C MET A 70 -16.62 -15.93 -0.64
N VAL A 71 -15.63 -16.36 0.13
CA VAL A 71 -15.19 -15.68 1.36
C VAL A 71 -14.73 -14.26 1.07
N VAL A 72 -13.87 -14.07 0.08
CA VAL A 72 -13.37 -12.76 -0.33
C VAL A 72 -14.51 -11.85 -0.78
N SER A 73 -15.47 -12.38 -1.56
CA SER A 73 -16.65 -11.63 -1.98
C SER A 73 -17.51 -11.17 -0.79
N LYS A 74 -17.70 -12.04 0.23
CA LYS A 74 -18.49 -11.70 1.42
C LYS A 74 -17.80 -10.63 2.29
N ILE A 75 -16.50 -10.72 2.48
CA ILE A 75 -15.75 -9.68 3.18
C ILE A 75 -15.76 -8.37 2.37
N GLY A 76 -15.65 -8.46 1.04
CA GLY A 76 -15.76 -7.30 0.16
C GLY A 76 -17.10 -6.59 0.27
N GLU A 77 -18.21 -7.34 0.35
CA GLU A 77 -19.55 -6.80 0.60
C GLU A 77 -19.64 -6.07 1.94
N LEU A 78 -19.10 -6.67 3.02
CA LEU A 78 -19.05 -6.03 4.33
C LEU A 78 -18.26 -4.72 4.28
N MET A 79 -17.07 -4.71 3.67
CA MET A 79 -16.25 -3.49 3.55
C MET A 79 -16.94 -2.42 2.68
N ALA A 80 -17.62 -2.81 1.60
CA ALA A 80 -18.38 -1.89 0.76
C ALA A 80 -19.53 -1.23 1.53
N ASN A 81 -20.20 -1.96 2.43
CA ASN A 81 -21.25 -1.42 3.30
C ASN A 81 -20.69 -0.35 4.27
N TYR A 82 -19.42 -0.43 4.65
CA TYR A 82 -18.72 0.63 5.39
C TYR A 82 -18.20 1.76 4.47
N GLY A 83 -18.47 1.71 3.16
CA GLY A 83 -18.14 2.74 2.18
C GLY A 83 -16.72 2.68 1.65
N TYR A 84 -16.03 1.55 1.77
CA TYR A 84 -14.73 1.33 1.14
C TYR A 84 -14.87 0.91 -0.32
N MET A 85 -13.93 1.34 -1.15
CA MET A 85 -13.77 0.82 -2.50
C MET A 85 -12.92 -0.45 -2.43
N VAL A 86 -13.47 -1.58 -2.88
CA VAL A 86 -12.76 -2.87 -2.90
C VAL A 86 -12.41 -3.22 -4.34
N LYS A 87 -11.14 -3.53 -4.58
CA LYS A 87 -10.63 -4.03 -5.86
C LYS A 87 -10.62 -5.55 -5.85
N ASP A 88 -11.10 -6.13 -6.92
CA ASP A 88 -11.09 -7.57 -7.12
C ASP A 88 -9.74 -8.02 -7.68
N TYR A 89 -9.12 -9.02 -7.03
CA TYR A 89 -7.82 -9.56 -7.43
C TYR A 89 -7.82 -10.07 -8.87
N SER A 90 -8.83 -10.86 -9.25
CA SER A 90 -8.88 -11.51 -10.57
C SER A 90 -9.04 -10.49 -11.70
N GLN A 91 -9.85 -9.45 -11.47
CA GLN A 91 -10.04 -8.37 -12.44
C GLN A 91 -8.77 -7.53 -12.60
N GLU A 92 -8.11 -7.17 -11.50
CA GLU A 92 -6.85 -6.41 -11.56
C GLU A 92 -5.73 -7.22 -12.23
N MET A 93 -5.62 -8.52 -11.95
CA MET A 93 -4.64 -9.39 -12.59
C MET A 93 -4.92 -9.57 -14.10
N ALA A 94 -6.17 -9.73 -14.50
CA ALA A 94 -6.53 -9.75 -15.93
C ALA A 94 -6.10 -8.46 -16.63
N ALA A 95 -6.42 -7.29 -16.04
CA ALA A 95 -6.02 -6.01 -16.60
C ALA A 95 -4.49 -5.79 -16.63
N ILE A 96 -3.75 -6.37 -15.69
CA ILE A 96 -2.28 -6.35 -15.68
C ILE A 96 -1.73 -7.20 -16.81
N ASN A 97 -2.24 -8.43 -16.98
CA ASN A 97 -1.80 -9.35 -18.02
C ASN A 97 -2.05 -8.81 -19.42
N ASP A 98 -3.23 -8.22 -19.66
CA ASP A 98 -3.56 -7.60 -20.95
C ASP A 98 -2.58 -6.48 -21.31
N ARG A 99 -2.23 -5.63 -20.32
CA ARG A 99 -1.25 -4.53 -20.52
C ARG A 99 0.19 -5.03 -20.66
N GLN A 100 0.54 -6.21 -20.13
CA GLN A 100 1.88 -6.79 -20.33
C GLN A 100 2.05 -7.24 -21.78
N VAL A 101 1.05 -7.85 -22.36
CA VAL A 101 1.07 -8.22 -23.79
C VAL A 101 1.30 -6.99 -24.68
N GLU A 102 0.63 -5.86 -24.38
CA GLU A 102 0.83 -4.61 -25.11
C GLU A 102 2.25 -4.04 -24.92
N ASN A 103 2.83 -4.16 -23.71
CA ASN A 103 4.16 -3.64 -23.39
C ASN A 103 5.30 -4.48 -23.97
N GLU A 104 5.17 -5.79 -24.10
CA GLU A 104 6.17 -6.65 -24.75
C GLU A 104 6.41 -6.27 -26.20
N VAL A 105 5.38 -5.72 -26.87
CA VAL A 105 5.47 -5.19 -28.24
C VAL A 105 6.23 -3.85 -28.30
N THR A 106 6.33 -3.12 -27.19
CA THR A 106 6.92 -1.76 -27.15
C THR A 106 8.24 -1.67 -26.37
N MET A 107 8.73 -2.76 -25.76
CA MET A 107 9.94 -2.77 -24.92
C MET A 107 11.23 -2.76 -25.73
N SER A 108 11.76 -1.60 -25.98
CA SER A 108 13.12 -1.44 -26.52
C SER A 108 14.00 -0.46 -25.76
N LYS A 109 14.01 -0.41 -24.45
CA LYS A 109 15.07 0.23 -23.65
C LYS A 109 14.79 -0.02 -22.15
N MET A 110 15.29 -1.10 -21.58
CA MET A 110 15.35 -1.25 -20.12
C MET A 110 16.81 -1.12 -19.64
N GLY A 111 17.08 0.03 -18.99
CA GLY A 111 18.14 0.13 -17.99
C GLY A 111 17.69 -0.55 -16.69
N SER A 112 18.61 -0.67 -15.71
CA SER A 112 18.55 -1.36 -14.42
C SER A 112 17.19 -1.99 -14.04
N MET A 113 17.16 -3.32 -13.98
CA MET A 113 15.99 -4.10 -13.57
C MET A 113 15.96 -4.23 -12.05
N ILE A 114 14.86 -3.84 -11.42
CA ILE A 114 14.58 -4.23 -10.04
C ILE A 114 13.82 -5.56 -10.09
N SER A 115 14.24 -6.55 -9.29
CA SER A 115 13.43 -7.75 -9.08
C SER A 115 12.19 -7.37 -8.29
N GLU A 116 11.04 -7.50 -8.92
CA GLU A 116 9.74 -7.16 -8.33
C GLU A 116 8.89 -8.44 -8.25
N THR A 117 8.40 -8.77 -7.06
CA THR A 117 7.52 -9.92 -6.90
C THR A 117 6.17 -9.69 -7.58
N PRO A 118 5.41 -10.75 -7.95
CA PRO A 118 4.05 -10.59 -8.47
C PRO A 118 3.14 -9.76 -7.56
N LEU A 119 3.31 -9.86 -6.25
CA LEU A 119 2.56 -9.05 -5.28
C LEU A 119 2.96 -7.57 -5.33
N ASP A 120 4.26 -7.25 -5.41
CA ASP A 120 4.72 -5.86 -5.54
C ASP A 120 4.25 -5.24 -6.85
N MET A 121 4.28 -6.02 -7.94
CA MET A 121 3.74 -5.61 -9.23
C MET A 121 2.22 -5.34 -9.13
N LEU A 122 1.48 -6.22 -8.46
CA LEU A 122 0.04 -6.04 -8.22
C LEU A 122 -0.22 -4.75 -7.42
N ARG A 123 0.47 -4.52 -6.31
CA ARG A 123 0.36 -3.30 -5.50
C ARG A 123 0.61 -2.05 -6.34
N ARG A 124 1.70 -2.02 -7.08
CA ARG A 124 2.10 -0.88 -7.92
C ARG A 124 1.14 -0.62 -9.09
N ARG A 125 0.60 -1.66 -9.70
CA ARG A 125 -0.30 -1.56 -10.87
C ARG A 125 -1.75 -1.31 -10.48
N ALA A 126 -2.26 -2.04 -9.51
CA ALA A 126 -3.63 -1.91 -9.03
C ALA A 126 -3.82 -0.67 -8.14
N LYS A 127 -2.76 -0.18 -7.46
CA LYS A 127 -2.79 1.03 -6.63
C LYS A 127 -3.90 1.01 -5.58
N TYR A 128 -3.93 -0.01 -4.74
CA TYR A 128 -4.77 -0.07 -3.55
C TYR A 128 -3.95 0.31 -2.32
N ASP A 129 -4.59 0.98 -1.38
CA ASP A 129 -3.92 1.54 -0.20
C ASP A 129 -3.72 0.50 0.90
N ILE A 130 -4.72 -0.35 1.10
CA ILE A 130 -4.75 -1.34 2.19
C ILE A 130 -4.98 -2.73 1.62
N GLU A 131 -4.18 -3.68 2.08
CA GLU A 131 -4.31 -5.10 1.79
C GLU A 131 -4.94 -5.80 3.00
N ILE A 132 -6.14 -6.36 2.81
CA ILE A 132 -6.80 -7.13 3.86
C ILE A 132 -6.44 -8.60 3.65
N ARG A 133 -5.75 -9.18 4.64
CA ARG A 133 -5.40 -10.59 4.69
C ARG A 133 -6.40 -11.35 5.56
N ILE A 134 -7.03 -12.38 4.97
CA ILE A 134 -7.95 -13.28 5.67
C ILE A 134 -7.31 -14.65 5.86
N ASP A 135 -7.41 -15.15 7.08
CA ASP A 135 -7.07 -16.51 7.47
C ASP A 135 -8.27 -17.15 8.14
N TRP A 136 -8.50 -18.44 7.90
CA TRP A 136 -9.52 -19.20 8.62
C TRP A 136 -9.26 -20.69 8.63
N ASP A 137 -9.72 -21.31 9.73
CA ASP A 137 -9.75 -22.74 9.93
C ASP A 137 -11.15 -23.21 10.30
N VAL A 138 -11.50 -24.39 9.85
CA VAL A 138 -12.80 -25.01 10.08
C VAL A 138 -12.68 -26.14 11.10
N ASN A 139 -13.42 -26.01 12.21
CA ASN A 139 -13.50 -27.02 13.24
C ASN A 139 -14.81 -27.82 13.06
N LYS A 140 -14.72 -29.14 13.31
CA LYS A 140 -15.91 -29.97 13.43
C LYS A 140 -16.58 -29.68 14.76
N ASP A 141 -17.89 -29.52 14.76
CA ASP A 141 -18.66 -29.14 15.93
C ASP A 141 -20.04 -29.79 15.90
N VAL A 142 -20.86 -29.54 16.91
CA VAL A 142 -22.22 -30.04 17.00
C VAL A 142 -23.21 -28.92 17.27
N VAL A 143 -24.36 -28.96 16.59
CA VAL A 143 -25.38 -27.90 16.66
C VAL A 143 -26.60 -28.40 17.41
N GLY A 144 -27.02 -27.64 18.41
CA GLY A 144 -28.27 -27.77 19.14
C GLY A 144 -28.39 -29.02 20.04
N LYS A 145 -29.56 -29.17 20.67
CA LYS A 145 -29.85 -30.27 21.64
C LYS A 145 -29.80 -31.65 21.00
N LYS A 146 -30.04 -31.74 19.70
CA LYS A 146 -30.02 -33.03 18.94
C LYS A 146 -28.63 -33.43 18.48
N LYS A 147 -27.59 -32.61 18.78
CA LYS A 147 -26.19 -32.87 18.41
C LYS A 147 -26.02 -33.15 16.93
N VAL A 148 -26.63 -32.35 16.06
CA VAL A 148 -26.44 -32.45 14.61
C VAL A 148 -24.99 -32.05 14.29
N GLU A 149 -24.33 -32.79 13.39
CA GLU A 149 -23.00 -32.44 12.91
C GLU A 149 -22.99 -31.04 12.26
N GLY A 150 -22.07 -30.20 12.70
CA GLY A 150 -21.89 -28.84 12.26
C GLY A 150 -20.43 -28.44 12.24
N LYS A 151 -20.17 -27.19 12.05
CA LYS A 151 -18.80 -26.60 12.02
C LYS A 151 -18.79 -25.24 12.70
N SER A 152 -17.66 -24.91 13.30
CA SER A 152 -17.31 -23.54 13.69
C SER A 152 -16.07 -23.09 12.91
N VAL A 153 -15.87 -21.80 12.77
CA VAL A 153 -14.76 -21.21 12.02
C VAL A 153 -14.00 -20.26 12.93
N ASN A 154 -12.70 -20.48 13.06
CA ASN A 154 -11.78 -19.48 13.60
C ASN A 154 -11.34 -18.58 12.46
N PHE A 155 -11.22 -17.29 12.68
CA PHE A 155 -10.70 -16.38 11.64
C PHE A 155 -9.76 -15.34 12.25
N THR A 156 -8.87 -14.86 11.39
CA THR A 156 -8.05 -13.65 11.62
C THR A 156 -8.13 -12.77 10.37
N LEU A 157 -8.42 -11.50 10.57
CA LEU A 157 -8.44 -10.47 9.53
C LEU A 157 -7.38 -9.43 9.89
N GLN A 158 -6.46 -9.15 8.97
CA GLN A 158 -5.42 -8.13 9.14
C GLN A 158 -5.48 -7.15 7.98
N ALA A 159 -5.46 -5.87 8.30
CA ALA A 159 -5.27 -4.81 7.32
C ALA A 159 -3.82 -4.37 7.34
N ILE A 160 -3.19 -4.38 6.18
CA ILE A 160 -1.77 -4.06 6.00
C ILE A 160 -1.68 -2.86 5.06
N ASP A 161 -1.00 -1.80 5.49
CA ASP A 161 -0.68 -0.67 4.62
C ASP A 161 0.31 -1.10 3.54
N THR A 162 -0.04 -0.88 2.28
CA THR A 162 0.77 -1.34 1.14
C THR A 162 2.04 -0.56 0.90
N TYR A 163 2.19 0.60 1.54
CA TYR A 163 3.39 1.43 1.46
C TYR A 163 4.44 1.04 2.50
N THR A 164 4.00 0.71 3.72
CA THR A 164 4.91 0.46 4.84
C THR A 164 4.97 -1.01 5.25
N SER A 165 4.06 -1.85 4.72
CA SER A 165 3.84 -3.23 5.16
C SER A 165 3.49 -3.37 6.65
N LYS A 166 3.08 -2.29 7.33
CA LYS A 166 2.65 -2.30 8.73
C LYS A 166 1.22 -2.81 8.84
N VAL A 167 0.95 -3.64 9.84
CA VAL A 167 -0.42 -4.04 10.20
C VAL A 167 -1.08 -2.86 10.91
N VAL A 168 -2.19 -2.36 10.37
CA VAL A 168 -2.85 -1.14 10.81
C VAL A 168 -4.23 -1.39 11.45
N ALA A 169 -4.82 -2.54 11.19
CA ALA A 169 -6.02 -3.01 11.87
C ALA A 169 -6.01 -4.54 11.94
N THR A 170 -6.60 -5.09 13.00
CA THR A 170 -6.77 -6.52 13.16
C THR A 170 -8.14 -6.84 13.74
N SER A 171 -8.67 -7.98 13.31
CA SER A 171 -9.86 -8.58 13.91
C SER A 171 -9.67 -10.10 13.93
N SER A 172 -10.09 -10.75 14.98
CA SER A 172 -10.09 -12.21 15.06
C SER A 172 -11.28 -12.68 15.89
N GLY A 173 -11.69 -13.89 15.66
CA GLY A 173 -12.81 -14.47 16.39
C GLY A 173 -13.07 -15.92 16.05
N VAL A 174 -14.06 -16.46 16.72
CA VAL A 174 -14.57 -17.81 16.52
C VAL A 174 -16.07 -17.71 16.30
N SER A 175 -16.61 -18.36 15.28
CA SER A 175 -18.03 -18.42 15.05
C SER A 175 -18.72 -19.37 16.05
N GLU A 176 -20.00 -19.18 16.25
CA GLU A 176 -20.84 -20.27 16.80
C GLU A 176 -20.89 -21.46 15.84
N ALA A 177 -21.17 -22.65 16.40
CA ALA A 177 -21.38 -23.84 15.61
C ALA A 177 -22.60 -23.72 14.69
N SER A 178 -22.45 -24.06 13.42
CA SER A 178 -23.50 -23.94 12.40
C SER A 178 -23.48 -25.11 11.41
N THR A 179 -24.60 -25.37 10.77
CA THR A 179 -24.72 -26.32 9.66
C THR A 179 -24.61 -25.63 8.28
N GLU A 180 -24.44 -24.32 8.28
CA GLU A 180 -24.29 -23.51 7.08
C GLU A 180 -22.93 -23.77 6.37
N ILE A 181 -22.80 -23.25 5.17
CA ILE A 181 -21.53 -23.27 4.42
C ILE A 181 -20.49 -22.31 5.05
N VAL A 182 -19.22 -22.63 4.94
CA VAL A 182 -18.12 -21.86 5.57
C VAL A 182 -18.15 -20.37 5.24
N PRO A 183 -18.36 -19.92 3.99
CA PRO A 183 -18.42 -18.50 3.67
C PRO A 183 -19.52 -17.75 4.44
N ARG A 184 -20.66 -18.40 4.70
CA ARG A 184 -21.77 -17.79 5.44
C ARG A 184 -21.49 -17.71 6.94
N ILE A 185 -20.87 -18.76 7.49
CA ILE A 185 -20.45 -18.76 8.90
C ILE A 185 -19.41 -17.68 9.13
N LEU A 186 -18.44 -17.56 8.22
CA LEU A 186 -17.37 -16.58 8.30
C LEU A 186 -17.90 -15.14 8.13
N GLU A 187 -18.82 -14.90 7.19
CA GLU A 187 -19.50 -13.60 7.03
C GLU A 187 -20.11 -13.11 8.35
N GLY A 188 -20.86 -13.98 9.04
CA GLY A 188 -21.48 -13.63 10.34
C GLY A 188 -20.45 -13.37 11.43
N ALA A 189 -19.40 -14.17 11.52
CA ALA A 189 -18.36 -14.01 12.51
C ALA A 189 -17.53 -12.74 12.29
N VAL A 190 -17.18 -12.44 11.04
CA VAL A 190 -16.48 -11.20 10.67
C VAL A 190 -17.36 -9.98 10.91
N ALA A 191 -18.63 -10.03 10.51
CA ALA A 191 -19.57 -8.92 10.69
C ALA A 191 -19.74 -8.52 12.16
N ALA A 192 -19.75 -9.51 13.08
CA ALA A 192 -19.85 -9.26 14.51
C ALA A 192 -18.67 -8.48 15.10
N ASN A 193 -17.51 -8.48 14.42
CA ASN A 193 -16.27 -7.83 14.84
C ASN A 193 -15.87 -6.65 13.94
N MET A 194 -16.72 -6.30 12.96
CA MET A 194 -16.35 -5.35 11.91
C MET A 194 -16.29 -3.89 12.41
N GLU A 195 -17.11 -3.51 13.39
CA GLU A 195 -17.13 -2.15 13.91
C GLU A 195 -15.75 -1.73 14.44
N ASN A 196 -15.18 -2.53 15.34
CA ASN A 196 -13.84 -2.25 15.89
C ASN A 196 -12.75 -2.26 14.81
N PHE A 197 -12.84 -3.17 13.83
CA PHE A 197 -11.90 -3.22 12.70
C PHE A 197 -12.00 -1.96 11.84
N ASN A 198 -13.21 -1.52 11.51
CA ASN A 198 -13.46 -0.29 10.78
C ASN A 198 -12.94 0.95 11.53
N ASP A 199 -13.13 1.01 12.85
CA ASP A 199 -12.63 2.12 13.67
C ASP A 199 -11.10 2.20 13.66
N GLN A 200 -10.41 1.07 13.68
CA GLN A 200 -8.94 1.03 13.56
C GLN A 200 -8.51 1.57 12.19
N LEU A 201 -9.13 1.12 11.10
CA LEU A 201 -8.86 1.60 9.75
C LEU A 201 -9.12 3.10 9.60
N THR A 202 -10.25 3.59 10.14
CA THR A 202 -10.61 5.01 10.07
C THR A 202 -9.56 5.85 10.78
N ARG A 203 -9.21 5.51 12.03
CA ARG A 203 -8.15 6.22 12.79
C ARG A 203 -6.81 6.22 12.07
N TYR A 204 -6.44 5.09 11.46
CA TYR A 204 -5.20 5.01 10.70
C TYR A 204 -5.23 5.96 9.50
N PHE A 205 -6.33 5.97 8.75
CA PHE A 205 -6.44 6.79 7.55
C PHE A 205 -6.52 8.29 7.86
N ASP A 206 -7.21 8.67 8.93
CA ASP A 206 -7.22 10.05 9.44
C ASP A 206 -5.80 10.50 9.83
N ASN A 207 -5.02 9.60 10.42
CA ASN A 207 -3.62 9.87 10.75
C ASN A 207 -2.77 10.07 9.49
N LEU A 208 -2.96 9.26 8.43
CA LEU A 208 -2.27 9.45 7.15
C LEU A 208 -2.59 10.79 6.50
N GLN A 209 -3.87 11.19 6.53
CA GLN A 209 -4.29 12.48 5.95
C GLN A 209 -3.69 13.67 6.70
N LYS A 210 -3.63 13.58 8.03
CA LYS A 210 -3.14 14.64 8.90
C LYS A 210 -1.61 14.73 8.96
N ASN A 211 -0.96 13.59 9.10
CA ASN A 211 0.46 13.50 9.42
C ASN A 211 1.31 13.00 8.24
N GLY A 212 0.69 12.81 7.07
CA GLY A 212 1.39 12.30 5.89
C GLY A 212 1.58 10.77 5.90
N ARG A 213 2.14 10.27 4.82
CA ARG A 213 2.39 8.85 4.56
C ARG A 213 3.88 8.53 4.68
N GLU A 214 4.24 7.46 5.35
CA GLU A 214 5.62 7.01 5.42
C GLU A 214 6.02 6.22 4.17
N ILE A 215 7.23 6.46 3.68
CA ILE A 215 7.88 5.73 2.60
C ILE A 215 9.33 5.39 2.97
N THR A 216 9.91 4.45 2.23
CA THR A 216 11.36 4.20 2.22
C THR A 216 11.96 4.84 0.98
N PHE A 217 13.04 5.61 1.17
CA PHE A 217 13.72 6.31 0.10
C PHE A 217 15.19 5.87 0.08
N ILE A 218 15.61 5.31 -1.04
CA ILE A 218 16.99 4.86 -1.23
C ILE A 218 17.64 5.75 -2.28
N ILE A 219 18.87 6.19 -2.00
CA ILE A 219 19.73 6.84 -2.99
C ILE A 219 20.89 5.91 -3.29
N GLN A 220 21.22 5.78 -4.56
CA GLN A 220 22.36 5.01 -5.03
C GLN A 220 23.08 5.82 -6.11
N THR A 221 24.39 5.72 -6.15
CA THR A 221 25.18 6.27 -7.25
C THR A 221 25.34 5.21 -8.34
N TRP A 222 25.38 5.67 -9.59
CA TRP A 222 25.70 4.79 -10.71
C TRP A 222 27.18 4.40 -10.66
N ASP A 223 27.50 3.16 -11.00
CA ASP A 223 28.84 2.56 -10.91
C ASP A 223 29.93 3.22 -11.83
N SER A 224 29.62 4.38 -12.43
CA SER A 224 30.57 5.13 -13.27
C SER A 224 31.58 5.97 -12.48
N GLY A 225 31.46 6.08 -11.15
CA GLY A 225 32.37 6.82 -10.27
C GLY A 225 32.41 8.32 -10.51
N MET A 226 31.38 8.89 -11.13
CA MET A 226 31.35 10.33 -11.46
C MET A 226 30.67 11.19 -10.38
N ILE A 227 29.90 10.59 -9.49
CA ILE A 227 29.18 11.27 -8.42
C ILE A 227 29.13 10.33 -7.21
N ASP A 228 29.54 10.82 -6.05
CA ASP A 228 29.31 10.13 -4.78
C ASP A 228 28.56 11.03 -3.78
N LEU A 229 28.16 10.48 -2.65
CA LEU A 229 27.37 11.19 -1.66
C LEU A 229 28.21 12.06 -0.72
N GLU A 230 29.53 11.88 -0.71
CA GLU A 230 30.50 12.68 0.04
C GLU A 230 31.12 13.81 -0.82
N GLU A 231 30.76 13.90 -2.12
CA GLU A 231 31.19 15.00 -2.99
C GLU A 231 30.60 16.33 -2.52
N GLU A 232 31.45 17.36 -2.46
CA GLU A 232 31.05 18.71 -1.98
C GLU A 232 30.32 19.50 -3.06
N PHE A 233 29.15 20.05 -2.71
CA PHE A 233 28.35 20.99 -3.49
C PHE A 233 28.04 22.23 -2.64
N ASP A 234 28.47 23.39 -3.09
CA ASP A 234 28.29 24.68 -2.39
C ASP A 234 28.87 24.71 -0.95
N GLY A 235 29.80 23.79 -0.63
CA GLY A 235 30.48 23.70 0.66
C GLY A 235 29.91 22.65 1.62
N ASP A 236 28.85 21.96 1.24
CA ASP A 236 28.27 20.84 1.98
C ASP A 236 28.37 19.55 1.16
N GLU A 237 28.46 18.40 1.82
CA GLU A 237 28.41 17.10 1.15
C GLU A 237 27.04 16.87 0.50
N LEU A 238 26.99 16.17 -0.62
CA LEU A 238 25.76 15.88 -1.33
C LEU A 238 24.70 15.21 -0.44
N ILE A 239 25.14 14.37 0.50
CA ILE A 239 24.23 13.74 1.46
C ILE A 239 23.55 14.76 2.37
N ASP A 240 24.27 15.81 2.79
CA ASP A 240 23.72 16.87 3.64
C ASP A 240 22.76 17.77 2.86
N VAL A 241 23.12 18.13 1.62
CA VAL A 241 22.21 18.82 0.69
C VAL A 241 20.89 18.06 0.52
N ILE A 242 20.97 16.73 0.41
CA ILE A 242 19.77 15.89 0.29
C ILE A 242 18.98 15.86 1.61
N GLN A 243 19.64 15.78 2.75
CA GLN A 243 18.98 15.81 4.06
C GLN A 243 18.25 17.14 4.28
N ASP A 244 18.85 18.26 3.92
CA ASP A 244 18.22 19.57 3.99
C ASP A 244 16.98 19.66 3.11
N TRP A 245 17.08 19.15 1.88
CA TRP A 245 15.92 19.07 1.00
C TRP A 245 14.82 18.16 1.59
N MET A 246 15.19 16.99 2.17
CA MET A 246 14.24 16.10 2.85
C MET A 246 13.56 16.82 4.01
N PHE A 247 14.30 17.55 4.82
CA PHE A 247 13.75 18.32 5.95
C PHE A 247 12.70 19.35 5.51
N GLU A 248 12.96 20.05 4.42
CA GLU A 248 12.06 21.06 3.89
C GLU A 248 10.81 20.49 3.21
N ASN A 249 10.88 19.27 2.66
CA ASN A 249 9.84 18.68 1.79
C ASN A 249 9.07 17.52 2.44
N THR A 250 9.45 17.07 3.63
CA THR A 250 8.70 16.09 4.41
C THR A 250 7.73 16.77 5.37
N VAL A 251 6.71 16.04 5.82
CA VAL A 251 5.78 16.56 6.83
C VAL A 251 6.50 16.68 8.16
N ASP A 252 6.50 17.89 8.73
CA ASP A 252 7.17 18.24 9.99
C ASP A 252 8.70 17.94 10.00
N GLY A 253 9.34 17.85 8.83
CA GLY A 253 10.76 17.51 8.71
C GLY A 253 11.09 16.08 9.11
N VAL A 254 10.12 15.15 9.10
CA VAL A 254 10.27 13.79 9.62
C VAL A 254 10.82 12.84 8.57
N PHE A 255 12.03 12.38 8.81
CA PHE A 255 12.70 11.27 8.12
C PHE A 255 13.80 10.71 9.03
N ASN A 256 14.32 9.53 8.72
CA ASN A 256 15.44 8.92 9.42
C ASN A 256 16.46 8.41 8.41
N LEU A 257 17.68 8.94 8.44
CA LEU A 257 18.82 8.38 7.71
C LEU A 257 19.33 7.19 8.51
N SER A 258 19.03 5.98 8.04
CA SER A 258 19.34 4.72 8.75
C SER A 258 20.71 4.18 8.38
N ASP A 259 21.18 4.46 7.17
CA ASP A 259 22.45 4.00 6.65
C ASP A 259 22.95 4.94 5.55
N ALA A 260 24.24 5.30 5.57
CA ALA A 260 24.87 6.11 4.55
C ALA A 260 26.30 5.65 4.30
N THR A 261 26.66 5.58 3.02
CA THR A 261 28.01 5.36 2.50
C THR A 261 28.23 6.29 1.32
N GLU A 262 29.45 6.40 0.81
CA GLU A 262 29.77 7.20 -0.38
C GLU A 262 28.88 6.89 -1.60
N THR A 263 28.36 5.64 -1.72
CA THR A 263 27.60 5.20 -2.90
C THR A 263 26.13 4.89 -2.63
N ARG A 264 25.69 4.92 -1.37
CA ARG A 264 24.32 4.56 -1.00
C ARG A 264 23.87 5.25 0.27
N ALA A 265 22.62 5.74 0.27
CA ALA A 265 21.94 6.19 1.48
C ALA A 265 20.55 5.56 1.58
N LEU A 266 20.15 5.17 2.80
CA LEU A 266 18.84 4.62 3.13
C LEU A 266 18.13 5.57 4.08
N PHE A 267 17.04 6.16 3.60
CA PHE A 267 16.11 6.94 4.41
C PHE A 267 14.87 6.12 4.70
N GLU A 268 14.58 5.91 5.96
CA GLU A 268 13.39 5.25 6.45
C GLU A 268 12.44 6.25 7.11
N GLN A 269 11.17 5.86 7.25
CA GLN A 269 10.14 6.69 7.88
C GLN A 269 10.05 8.10 7.25
N VAL A 270 10.35 8.20 5.95
CA VAL A 270 10.24 9.47 5.22
C VAL A 270 8.77 9.84 5.10
N ARG A 271 8.34 10.87 5.83
CA ARG A 271 6.93 11.24 5.93
C ARG A 271 6.55 12.23 4.85
N ILE A 272 5.98 11.72 3.76
CA ILE A 272 5.56 12.56 2.62
C ILE A 272 4.13 13.08 2.81
N PRO A 273 3.80 14.29 2.28
CA PRO A 273 2.44 14.78 2.29
C PRO A 273 1.48 13.81 1.60
N PHE A 274 0.29 13.61 2.15
CA PHE A 274 -0.71 12.73 1.52
C PHE A 274 -1.24 13.30 0.20
N PHE A 275 -1.35 14.63 0.11
CA PHE A 275 -1.65 15.38 -1.10
C PHE A 275 -0.59 16.44 -1.35
N ASN A 276 -0.29 16.72 -2.61
CA ASN A 276 0.55 17.87 -2.96
C ASN A 276 -0.27 19.17 -2.90
N GLU A 277 0.41 20.32 -3.08
CA GLU A 277 -0.21 21.65 -3.08
C GLU A 277 -1.38 21.82 -4.08
N LYS A 278 -1.43 20.98 -5.12
CA LYS A 278 -2.49 20.98 -6.14
C LYS A 278 -3.62 19.99 -5.81
N GLY A 279 -3.65 19.42 -4.59
CA GLY A 279 -4.64 18.45 -4.14
C GLY A 279 -4.55 17.08 -4.83
N ARG A 280 -3.40 16.75 -5.45
CA ARG A 280 -3.16 15.43 -6.04
C ARG A 280 -2.50 14.52 -5.03
N ALA A 281 -2.92 13.25 -4.95
CA ALA A 281 -2.29 12.25 -4.10
C ALA A 281 -0.79 12.15 -4.41
N MET A 282 0.02 12.15 -3.34
CA MET A 282 1.47 11.97 -3.39
C MET A 282 1.79 10.49 -3.19
N ASP A 283 2.66 9.94 -4.03
CA ASP A 283 3.27 8.62 -3.87
C ASP A 283 4.81 8.75 -3.81
N ALA A 284 5.49 7.66 -3.45
CA ALA A 284 6.96 7.66 -3.33
C ALA A 284 7.65 8.10 -4.63
N ARG A 285 7.12 7.69 -5.80
CA ARG A 285 7.65 8.09 -7.11
C ARG A 285 7.52 9.59 -7.36
N SER A 286 6.37 10.16 -7.01
CA SER A 286 6.10 11.60 -7.19
C SER A 286 7.00 12.44 -6.31
N PHE A 287 7.22 12.00 -5.06
CA PHE A 287 8.14 12.65 -4.12
C PHE A 287 9.58 12.59 -4.63
N ALA A 288 10.08 11.42 -5.01
CA ALA A 288 11.42 11.26 -5.58
C ALA A 288 11.62 12.07 -6.88
N THR A 289 10.56 12.23 -7.67
CA THR A 289 10.62 13.07 -8.88
C THR A 289 10.84 14.54 -8.55
N GLN A 290 10.39 15.02 -7.38
CA GLN A 290 10.67 16.39 -6.93
C GLN A 290 12.14 16.56 -6.59
N LEU A 291 12.73 15.66 -5.79
CA LEU A 291 14.17 15.66 -5.49
C LEU A 291 15.00 15.54 -6.78
N ARG A 292 14.64 14.61 -7.67
CA ARG A 292 15.31 14.47 -8.97
C ARG A 292 15.38 15.80 -9.74
N LYS A 293 14.27 16.54 -9.79
CA LYS A 293 14.21 17.84 -10.48
C LYS A 293 15.04 18.89 -9.75
N HIS A 294 15.04 18.89 -8.44
CA HIS A 294 15.87 19.81 -7.64
C HIS A 294 17.35 19.58 -7.92
N LEU A 295 17.83 18.33 -7.84
CA LEU A 295 19.23 17.98 -8.12
C LEU A 295 19.63 18.31 -9.55
N ALA A 296 18.78 18.03 -10.53
CA ALA A 296 19.06 18.36 -11.92
C ALA A 296 19.12 19.87 -12.21
N ASN A 297 18.23 20.66 -11.61
CA ASN A 297 18.14 22.10 -11.87
C ASN A 297 19.18 22.91 -11.08
N THR A 298 19.54 22.49 -9.88
CA THR A 298 20.42 23.24 -8.98
C THR A 298 21.86 22.78 -9.13
N TYR A 299 22.09 21.47 -9.17
CA TYR A 299 23.44 20.89 -9.14
C TYR A 299 23.84 20.17 -10.44
N MET A 300 22.98 20.22 -11.48
CA MET A 300 23.19 19.53 -12.77
C MET A 300 23.37 18.01 -12.65
N ILE A 301 22.87 17.41 -11.56
CA ILE A 301 22.96 15.98 -11.31
C ILE A 301 21.79 15.27 -11.99
N GLU A 302 22.11 14.52 -13.05
CA GLU A 302 21.13 13.66 -13.71
C GLU A 302 20.86 12.43 -12.84
N SER A 303 19.60 11.98 -12.82
CA SER A 303 19.23 10.81 -12.02
C SER A 303 17.97 10.13 -12.55
N LYS A 304 17.79 8.86 -12.17
CA LYS A 304 16.68 8.01 -12.57
C LYS A 304 15.90 7.53 -11.35
N VAL A 305 14.57 7.61 -11.44
CA VAL A 305 13.67 7.15 -10.38
C VAL A 305 13.17 5.75 -10.69
N LEU A 306 13.46 4.81 -9.80
CA LEU A 306 12.95 3.44 -9.81
C LEU A 306 12.02 3.23 -8.61
N THR A 307 11.05 2.30 -8.71
CA THR A 307 10.11 2.02 -7.62
C THR A 307 9.97 0.53 -7.40
N ARG A 308 9.84 0.11 -6.14
CA ARG A 308 9.44 -1.24 -5.78
C ARG A 308 8.13 -1.16 -5.00
N GLY A 309 7.08 -1.82 -5.49
CA GLY A 309 5.74 -1.67 -4.94
C GLY A 309 5.27 -0.20 -4.96
N LEU A 310 4.65 0.25 -3.87
CA LEU A 310 4.14 1.62 -3.73
C LEU A 310 4.98 2.49 -2.77
N GLY A 311 5.57 1.89 -1.76
CA GLY A 311 6.19 2.61 -0.64
C GLY A 311 7.71 2.71 -0.70
N GLU A 312 8.38 2.03 -1.63
CA GLU A 312 9.83 2.11 -1.78
C GLU A 312 10.21 2.78 -3.11
N VAL A 313 11.11 3.72 -3.03
CA VAL A 313 11.67 4.41 -4.19
C VAL A 313 13.19 4.43 -4.12
N ILE A 314 13.81 4.25 -5.27
CA ILE A 314 15.25 4.33 -5.45
C ILE A 314 15.55 5.45 -6.43
N LEU A 315 16.36 6.40 -6.03
CA LEU A 315 16.93 7.44 -6.88
C LEU A 315 18.36 7.07 -7.22
N VAL A 316 18.61 6.76 -8.49
CA VAL A 316 19.97 6.42 -8.98
C VAL A 316 20.58 7.68 -9.56
N LEU A 317 21.65 8.19 -8.93
CA LEU A 317 22.38 9.38 -9.35
C LEU A 317 23.37 9.03 -10.47
N GLY A 318 23.59 9.96 -11.41
CA GLY A 318 24.49 9.78 -12.54
C GLY A 318 23.91 8.95 -13.70
N GLU A 319 22.66 8.51 -13.64
CA GLU A 319 21.96 7.79 -14.71
C GLU A 319 20.83 8.63 -15.34
N LYS A 320 20.71 8.57 -16.67
CA LYS A 320 19.61 9.20 -17.45
C LYS A 320 18.46 8.24 -17.70
#